data_972d69ffe9f1d85371ae666f8edb9a19
#
_entry.id   972d69ffe9f1d85371ae666f8edb9a19
#
_cell.length_a   1.000
_cell.length_b   1.000
_cell.length_c   1.000
_cell.angle_alpha   90.00
_cell.angle_beta   90.00
_cell.angle_gamma   90.00
#
_symmetry.space_group_name_H-M   'P 1'
#
loop_
_entity.id
_entity.type
_entity.pdbx_description
1 polymer ?
#
loop_
_entity_poly.entity_id
_entity_poly.type
_entity_poly.pdbx_seq_one_letter_code
_entity_poly.pdbx_strand_id
1 'polypeptide(L)'
;MDNSRYLKGEAKKEYVAFANMPFGEKAFSIVLWEATERAIKSAQEGLSQVQSNNQVASKRADDSPDFVMPPVSVYCRNEEYTPIDMQKIEDLLKEASLAVLGNKIVLGSSFVFSQKQGHTYFLDSNGTKLKTPVNLGRIAYEVWGKKADGAYIERGNSYDIISPESVPSLETLVADVKKSLAELEALFHAPDAEPLTAPAILKNKAMGVFVHEILGHRVEGHRQKIDSFGKTFTDKLGQQIMPSFLSIVDDPTMAYFKNIPLRGFYEYDDEGVKAQPVTIVENGVLKNFLMNASPIKGFPVSNGHGRASLGNSPVARMGVTRLVSSQSVSYEELEKMLIEKVKEQGKPYGFIIEDLSGGFTQTDSFAPQTFKLEPTLVYRVYPDGKKEFVRGADLVGTPLVSFSKILATADDDDVFNGNCGAESGWVPVSAIAPSVLLESIEVEKTAKSSSKPPQLPSPFSLPERGNK
;
A
#
# COMPACT_ATOMS: atom_id res chain seq x y z
N MET A 1 -14.37 12.26 27.52
CA MET A 1 -15.03 12.90 26.35
C MET A 1 -16.40 12.32 26.20
N ASP A 2 -17.37 13.14 25.91
CA ASP A 2 -18.74 12.69 25.69
C ASP A 2 -18.81 11.90 24.38
N ASN A 3 -19.53 10.77 24.38
CA ASN A 3 -19.77 9.93 23.21
C ASN A 3 -20.88 10.55 22.33
N SER A 4 -20.89 11.86 22.20
CA SER A 4 -21.85 12.62 21.43
C SER A 4 -21.31 12.97 20.04
N ARG A 5 -22.18 13.26 19.09
CA ARG A 5 -21.92 13.43 17.67
C ARG A 5 -21.38 14.79 17.31
N TYR A 6 -20.18 15.11 17.75
CA TYR A 6 -19.65 16.46 17.57
C TYR A 6 -18.49 16.55 16.57
N LEU A 7 -17.92 15.43 16.15
CA LEU A 7 -16.81 15.44 15.20
C LEU A 7 -17.33 15.46 13.76
N LYS A 8 -16.85 16.39 12.97
CA LYS A 8 -17.15 16.51 11.54
C LYS A 8 -16.00 15.99 10.68
N GLY A 9 -15.40 14.87 11.01
CA GLY A 9 -14.45 14.20 10.13
C GLY A 9 -13.18 14.96 9.74
N GLU A 10 -12.98 16.19 10.18
CA GLU A 10 -11.71 16.89 10.00
C GLU A 10 -10.75 16.43 11.09
N ALA A 11 -9.71 15.68 10.67
CA ALA A 11 -8.60 15.34 11.54
C ALA A 11 -7.97 16.63 12.08
N LYS A 12 -8.11 16.88 13.38
CA LYS A 12 -7.37 17.96 14.02
C LYS A 12 -5.92 17.55 14.11
N LYS A 13 -5.03 18.49 13.86
CA LYS A 13 -3.60 18.28 14.03
C LYS A 13 -3.31 17.79 15.45
N GLU A 14 -2.75 16.61 15.55
CA GLU A 14 -2.21 16.13 16.81
C GLU A 14 -0.94 16.91 17.15
N TYR A 15 -0.71 17.10 18.44
CA TYR A 15 0.49 17.78 18.90
C TYR A 15 1.64 16.77 18.98
N VAL A 16 2.61 16.91 18.10
CA VAL A 16 3.87 16.18 18.17
C VAL A 16 4.86 17.01 18.98
N ALA A 17 5.38 16.42 20.05
CA ALA A 17 6.44 17.00 20.83
C ALA A 17 7.70 16.12 20.74
N PHE A 18 8.82 16.74 20.48
CA PHE A 18 10.13 16.07 20.46
C PHE A 18 10.88 16.38 21.74
N ALA A 19 11.26 15.34 22.48
CA ALA A 19 12.15 15.45 23.63
C ALA A 19 13.48 14.76 23.33
N ASN A 20 14.57 15.46 23.57
CA ASN A 20 15.90 14.87 23.48
C ASN A 20 16.25 14.21 24.82
N MET A 21 16.30 12.88 24.86
CA MET A 21 16.56 12.08 26.07
C MET A 21 17.85 12.40 26.84
N PRO A 22 18.94 12.96 26.25
CA PRO A 22 20.10 13.39 27.03
C PRO A 22 19.79 14.40 28.12
N PHE A 23 18.66 15.10 28.07
CA PHE A 23 18.25 16.06 29.13
C PHE A 23 17.53 15.44 30.33
N GLY A 24 17.36 14.09 30.33
CA GLY A 24 16.85 13.32 31.46
C GLY A 24 15.34 13.28 31.60
N GLU A 25 14.86 12.46 32.53
CA GLU A 25 13.43 12.18 32.76
C GLU A 25 12.59 13.44 33.08
N LYS A 26 13.17 14.40 33.76
CA LYS A 26 12.45 15.64 34.16
C LYS A 26 12.11 16.49 32.91
N ALA A 27 13.05 16.60 31.96
CA ALA A 27 12.81 17.35 30.73
C ALA A 27 11.76 16.64 29.87
N PHE A 28 11.84 15.32 29.78
CA PHE A 28 10.85 14.50 29.09
C PHE A 28 9.44 14.66 29.68
N SER A 29 9.33 14.61 31.02
CA SER A 29 8.03 14.81 31.73
C SER A 29 7.44 16.18 31.45
N ILE A 30 8.25 17.26 31.43
CA ILE A 30 7.80 18.60 31.09
C ILE A 30 7.24 18.68 29.68
N VAL A 31 7.97 18.14 28.71
CA VAL A 31 7.55 18.14 27.28
C VAL A 31 6.23 17.39 27.09
N LEU A 32 6.08 16.22 27.74
CA LEU A 32 4.84 15.45 27.71
C LEU A 32 3.68 16.23 28.34
N TRP A 33 3.92 16.86 29.48
CA TRP A 33 2.91 17.66 30.16
C TRP A 33 2.42 18.82 29.29
N GLU A 34 3.33 19.60 28.73
CA GLU A 34 3.00 20.72 27.85
C GLU A 34 2.25 20.29 26.60
N ALA A 35 2.65 19.17 25.98
CA ALA A 35 1.95 18.60 24.82
C ALA A 35 0.52 18.18 25.19
N THR A 36 0.36 17.50 26.33
CA THR A 36 -0.96 17.06 26.83
C THR A 36 -1.86 18.26 27.16
N GLU A 37 -1.34 19.29 27.82
CA GLU A 37 -2.10 20.50 28.12
C GLU A 37 -2.58 21.22 26.87
N ARG A 38 -1.70 21.36 25.85
CA ARG A 38 -2.07 21.95 24.57
C ARG A 38 -3.16 21.13 23.87
N ALA A 39 -3.03 19.80 23.86
CA ALA A 39 -4.01 18.91 23.25
C ALA A 39 -5.39 19.03 23.94
N ILE A 40 -5.44 19.08 25.29
CA ILE A 40 -6.68 19.27 26.06
C ILE A 40 -7.34 20.60 25.72
N LYS A 41 -6.58 21.71 25.73
CA LYS A 41 -7.09 23.05 25.38
C LYS A 41 -7.68 23.08 23.98
N SER A 42 -6.95 22.56 23.00
CA SER A 42 -7.41 22.48 21.61
C SER A 42 -8.68 21.61 21.47
N ALA A 43 -8.76 20.50 22.21
CA ALA A 43 -9.94 19.64 22.19
C ALA A 43 -11.18 20.34 22.79
N GLN A 44 -11.01 21.12 23.87
CA GLN A 44 -12.08 21.91 24.50
C GLN A 44 -12.60 23.00 23.55
N GLU A 45 -11.70 23.77 22.95
CA GLU A 45 -12.05 24.79 21.94
C GLU A 45 -12.79 24.19 20.76
N GLY A 46 -12.26 23.07 20.22
CA GLY A 46 -12.87 22.34 19.14
C GLY A 46 -14.25 21.79 19.47
N LEU A 47 -14.44 21.24 20.67
CA LEU A 47 -15.75 20.75 21.09
C LEU A 47 -16.79 21.90 21.15
N SER A 48 -16.41 23.05 21.71
CA SER A 48 -17.30 24.22 21.77
C SER A 48 -17.71 24.70 20.38
N GLN A 49 -16.78 24.73 19.44
CA GLN A 49 -17.05 25.11 18.03
C GLN A 49 -17.98 24.12 17.33
N VAL A 50 -17.76 22.82 17.53
CA VAL A 50 -18.59 21.77 16.94
C VAL A 50 -20.00 21.75 17.53
N GLN A 51 -20.14 21.97 18.85
CA GLN A 51 -21.45 22.10 19.49
C GLN A 51 -22.25 23.27 18.90
N SER A 52 -21.61 24.41 18.68
CA SER A 52 -22.25 25.57 18.07
C SER A 52 -22.69 25.27 16.61
N ASN A 53 -21.85 24.62 15.84
CA ASN A 53 -22.15 24.29 14.45
C ASN A 53 -23.27 23.24 14.32
N ASN A 54 -23.38 22.29 15.24
CA ASN A 54 -24.40 21.25 15.20
C ASN A 54 -25.82 21.74 15.50
N GLN A 55 -25.97 22.93 16.10
CA GLN A 55 -27.30 23.55 16.27
C GLN A 55 -27.95 23.92 14.94
N VAL A 56 -27.18 24.04 13.86
CA VAL A 56 -27.61 24.47 12.52
C VAL A 56 -27.51 23.34 11.48
N ALA A 57 -26.91 22.19 11.83
CA ALA A 57 -26.65 21.12 10.86
C ALA A 57 -27.86 20.20 10.65
N SER A 58 -28.06 19.75 9.41
CA SER A 58 -29.03 18.70 9.08
C SER A 58 -28.68 17.35 9.74
N LYS A 59 -29.70 16.55 10.05
CA LYS A 59 -29.52 15.18 10.59
C LYS A 59 -28.64 14.35 9.66
N ARG A 60 -27.62 13.67 10.22
CA ARG A 60 -26.81 12.69 9.50
C ARG A 60 -27.61 11.42 9.21
N ALA A 61 -27.30 10.75 8.09
CA ALA A 61 -27.89 9.47 7.74
C ALA A 61 -27.43 8.35 8.67
N ASP A 62 -26.19 8.39 9.16
CA ASP A 62 -25.65 7.47 10.17
C ASP A 62 -25.73 8.13 11.55
N ASP A 63 -26.44 7.50 12.47
CA ASP A 63 -26.67 7.97 13.83
C ASP A 63 -25.74 7.33 14.87
N SER A 64 -24.73 6.60 14.46
CA SER A 64 -23.68 6.06 15.32
C SER A 64 -22.90 7.20 16.03
N PRO A 65 -22.41 6.98 17.27
CA PRO A 65 -21.57 7.92 17.96
C PRO A 65 -20.27 8.21 17.19
N ASP A 66 -19.62 9.34 17.44
CA ASP A 66 -18.40 9.71 16.73
C ASP A 66 -17.24 8.76 17.07
N PHE A 67 -17.17 8.26 18.29
CA PHE A 67 -16.22 7.23 18.71
C PHE A 67 -16.77 6.38 19.86
N VAL A 68 -16.18 5.22 20.06
CA VAL A 68 -16.39 4.33 21.20
C VAL A 68 -15.04 4.07 21.86
N MET A 69 -14.98 4.23 23.18
CA MET A 69 -13.74 3.94 23.91
C MET A 69 -13.39 2.46 23.76
N PRO A 70 -12.15 2.16 23.31
CA PRO A 70 -11.69 0.78 23.25
C PRO A 70 -11.61 0.14 24.65
N PRO A 71 -11.68 -1.20 24.74
CA PRO A 71 -11.41 -1.91 26.00
C PRO A 71 -10.01 -1.61 26.51
N VAL A 72 -9.88 -1.49 27.85
CA VAL A 72 -8.57 -1.30 28.46
C VAL A 72 -7.68 -2.50 28.21
N SER A 73 -6.48 -2.24 27.70
CA SER A 73 -5.46 -3.25 27.42
C SER A 73 -4.17 -2.92 28.18
N VAL A 74 -3.58 -3.92 28.84
CA VAL A 74 -2.24 -3.82 29.45
C VAL A 74 -1.35 -4.86 28.80
N TYR A 75 -0.36 -4.42 28.06
CA TYR A 75 0.52 -5.30 27.33
C TYR A 75 1.94 -4.73 27.26
N CYS A 76 2.93 -5.58 27.49
CA CYS A 76 4.33 -5.19 27.44
C CYS A 76 5.14 -6.31 26.79
N ARG A 77 5.62 -6.05 25.59
CA ARG A 77 6.60 -6.92 24.93
C ARG A 77 7.93 -6.19 24.80
N ASN A 78 8.94 -6.80 25.42
CA ASN A 78 10.33 -6.40 25.22
C ASN A 78 10.91 -7.30 24.13
N GLU A 79 11.58 -6.68 23.17
CA GLU A 79 12.32 -7.39 22.15
C GLU A 79 13.70 -6.77 22.04
N GLU A 80 14.73 -7.61 22.12
CA GLU A 80 16.10 -7.22 21.87
C GLU A 80 16.42 -7.52 20.41
N TYR A 81 16.98 -6.55 19.73
CA TYR A 81 17.30 -6.66 18.32
C TYR A 81 18.80 -6.84 18.15
N THR A 82 19.20 -7.79 17.30
CA THR A 82 20.57 -7.87 16.85
C THR A 82 20.90 -6.68 15.99
N PRO A 83 21.89 -5.86 16.35
CA PRO A 83 22.28 -4.69 15.57
C PRO A 83 22.73 -5.08 14.16
N ILE A 84 22.30 -4.29 13.18
CA ILE A 84 22.76 -4.40 11.79
C ILE A 84 24.06 -3.59 11.67
N ASP A 85 25.08 -4.21 11.10
CA ASP A 85 26.36 -3.58 10.84
C ASP A 85 26.22 -2.60 9.67
N MET A 86 26.12 -1.31 10.00
CA MET A 86 25.90 -0.25 9.03
C MET A 86 27.05 -0.11 8.02
N GLN A 87 28.30 -0.42 8.41
CA GLN A 87 29.42 -0.37 7.48
C GLN A 87 29.31 -1.46 6.42
N LYS A 88 28.92 -2.67 6.83
CA LYS A 88 28.67 -3.76 5.87
C LYS A 88 27.53 -3.45 4.91
N ILE A 89 26.44 -2.80 5.39
CA ILE A 89 25.36 -2.35 4.52
C ILE A 89 25.85 -1.30 3.53
N GLU A 90 26.60 -0.32 3.99
CA GLU A 90 27.15 0.73 3.11
C GLU A 90 28.05 0.13 2.03
N ASP A 91 28.95 -0.77 2.40
CA ASP A 91 29.85 -1.45 1.47
C ASP A 91 29.07 -2.32 0.46
N LEU A 92 28.05 -3.08 0.94
CA LEU A 92 27.17 -3.86 0.09
C LEU A 92 26.46 -2.99 -0.97
N LEU A 93 25.88 -1.86 -0.56
CA LEU A 93 25.17 -0.97 -1.47
C LEU A 93 26.10 -0.29 -2.46
N LYS A 94 27.31 0.13 -2.01
CA LYS A 94 28.35 0.69 -2.90
C LYS A 94 28.75 -0.33 -3.97
N GLU A 95 29.08 -1.56 -3.57
CA GLU A 95 29.50 -2.60 -4.52
C GLU A 95 28.38 -2.96 -5.48
N ALA A 96 27.13 -3.11 -5.00
CA ALA A 96 25.99 -3.38 -5.87
C ALA A 96 25.73 -2.25 -6.87
N SER A 97 25.97 -0.99 -6.48
CA SER A 97 25.77 0.16 -7.35
C SER A 97 26.76 0.19 -8.53
N LEU A 98 27.90 -0.48 -8.42
CA LEU A 98 28.85 -0.59 -9.53
C LEU A 98 28.27 -1.34 -10.75
N ALA A 99 27.24 -2.16 -10.56
CA ALA A 99 26.56 -2.85 -11.66
C ALA A 99 25.87 -1.89 -12.65
N VAL A 100 25.66 -0.63 -12.26
CA VAL A 100 25.06 0.41 -13.11
C VAL A 100 26.08 1.05 -14.05
N LEU A 101 27.37 0.95 -13.72
CA LEU A 101 28.44 1.61 -14.49
C LEU A 101 28.49 1.11 -15.94
N GLY A 102 28.74 2.04 -16.86
CA GLY A 102 28.82 1.77 -18.29
C GLY A 102 27.46 1.64 -19.01
N ASN A 103 26.34 1.68 -18.31
CA ASN A 103 25.03 1.67 -18.93
C ASN A 103 24.70 3.05 -19.54
N LYS A 104 24.37 3.04 -20.85
CA LYS A 104 24.22 4.28 -21.63
C LYS A 104 22.84 4.94 -21.48
N ILE A 105 21.84 4.20 -21.01
CA ILE A 105 20.47 4.69 -20.87
C ILE A 105 20.13 5.15 -19.45
N VAL A 106 20.92 4.72 -18.46
CA VAL A 106 20.71 5.11 -17.07
C VAL A 106 21.14 6.55 -16.85
N LEU A 107 20.24 7.38 -16.40
CA LEU A 107 20.49 8.76 -15.97
C LEU A 107 20.86 8.84 -14.50
N GLY A 108 20.34 7.94 -13.68
CA GLY A 108 20.64 7.90 -12.27
C GLY A 108 20.22 6.60 -11.62
N SER A 109 20.71 6.42 -10.40
CA SER A 109 20.35 5.29 -9.55
C SER A 109 20.33 5.73 -8.09
N SER A 110 19.54 5.06 -7.30
CA SER A 110 19.47 5.24 -5.85
C SER A 110 19.58 3.88 -5.17
N PHE A 111 20.41 3.79 -4.13
CA PHE A 111 20.54 2.60 -3.29
C PHE A 111 20.45 3.07 -1.85
N VAL A 112 19.41 2.63 -1.15
CA VAL A 112 19.07 3.16 0.18
C VAL A 112 18.83 2.01 1.14
N PHE A 113 19.36 2.17 2.36
CA PHE A 113 18.93 1.42 3.52
C PHE A 113 18.23 2.37 4.48
N SER A 114 17.08 1.95 4.99
CA SER A 114 16.34 2.65 6.03
C SER A 114 15.94 1.66 7.12
N GLN A 115 16.03 2.10 8.38
CA GLN A 115 15.62 1.28 9.52
C GLN A 115 14.90 2.14 10.57
N LYS A 116 13.77 1.61 11.07
CA LYS A 116 13.10 2.06 12.29
C LYS A 116 13.07 0.89 13.25
N GLN A 117 13.79 1.01 14.37
CA GLN A 117 13.92 -0.06 15.37
C GLN A 117 13.74 0.52 16.77
N GLY A 118 12.99 -0.15 17.62
CA GLY A 118 12.73 0.29 18.99
C GLY A 118 11.39 -0.20 19.51
N HIS A 119 10.75 0.62 20.35
CA HIS A 119 9.45 0.30 20.93
C HIS A 119 8.50 1.50 20.79
N THR A 120 7.25 1.19 20.53
CA THR A 120 6.14 2.14 20.66
C THR A 120 5.51 2.01 22.05
N TYR A 121 5.27 3.13 22.70
CA TYR A 121 4.54 3.21 23.96
C TYR A 121 3.23 3.92 23.72
N PHE A 122 2.13 3.27 24.06
CA PHE A 122 0.79 3.84 24.01
C PHE A 122 0.18 3.89 25.41
N LEU A 123 -0.32 5.04 25.77
CA LEU A 123 -0.96 5.29 27.07
C LEU A 123 -2.20 6.16 26.83
N ASP A 124 -3.32 5.79 27.42
CA ASP A 124 -4.53 6.59 27.37
C ASP A 124 -5.11 6.89 28.77
N SER A 125 -6.04 7.82 28.84
CA SER A 125 -6.73 8.20 30.08
C SER A 125 -7.71 7.13 30.59
N ASN A 126 -8.03 6.12 29.76
CA ASN A 126 -8.90 5.00 30.13
C ASN A 126 -8.13 3.92 30.90
N GLY A 127 -6.81 3.97 30.89
CA GLY A 127 -5.92 3.05 31.60
C GLY A 127 -5.19 2.04 30.73
N THR A 128 -5.32 2.12 29.41
CA THR A 128 -4.56 1.31 28.46
C THR A 128 -3.07 1.65 28.57
N LYS A 129 -2.23 0.61 28.60
CA LYS A 129 -0.77 0.72 28.67
C LYS A 129 -0.15 -0.33 27.79
N LEU A 130 0.39 0.09 26.66
CA LEU A 130 1.04 -0.83 25.72
C LEU A 130 2.50 -0.46 25.53
N LYS A 131 3.33 -1.48 25.42
CA LYS A 131 4.69 -1.40 24.89
C LYS A 131 4.84 -2.47 23.82
N THR A 132 4.98 -2.07 22.58
CA THR A 132 5.10 -2.96 21.41
C THR A 132 6.41 -2.72 20.68
N PRO A 133 7.08 -3.78 20.20
CA PRO A 133 8.30 -3.64 19.43
C PRO A 133 8.02 -3.10 18.03
N VAL A 134 8.99 -2.37 17.48
CA VAL A 134 9.01 -1.91 16.09
C VAL A 134 10.33 -2.29 15.47
N ASN A 135 10.29 -3.04 14.37
CA ASN A 135 11.48 -3.41 13.60
C ASN A 135 11.15 -3.40 12.10
N LEU A 136 11.37 -2.28 11.46
CA LEU A 136 11.09 -2.05 10.05
C LEU A 136 12.36 -1.57 9.36
N GLY A 137 13.08 -2.48 8.74
CA GLY A 137 14.23 -2.18 7.90
C GLY A 137 13.91 -2.44 6.44
N ARG A 138 14.57 -1.73 5.53
CA ARG A 138 14.45 -1.96 4.09
C ARG A 138 15.71 -1.52 3.35
N ILE A 139 16.23 -2.41 2.53
CA ILE A 139 17.10 -2.07 1.42
C ILE A 139 16.22 -1.86 0.21
N ALA A 140 16.40 -0.75 -0.50
CA ALA A 140 15.73 -0.49 -1.77
C ALA A 140 16.74 0.05 -2.76
N TYR A 141 16.59 -0.31 -4.02
CA TYR A 141 17.33 0.31 -5.10
C TYR A 141 16.39 0.64 -6.26
N GLU A 142 16.78 1.67 -7.00
CA GLU A 142 16.09 2.13 -8.19
C GLU A 142 17.11 2.57 -9.23
N VAL A 143 16.83 2.26 -10.49
CA VAL A 143 17.57 2.72 -11.66
C VAL A 143 16.60 3.33 -12.63
N TRP A 144 16.93 4.49 -13.20
CA TRP A 144 16.02 5.19 -14.11
C TRP A 144 16.72 5.79 -15.31
N GLY A 145 15.96 5.93 -16.37
CA GLY A 145 16.34 6.59 -17.60
C GLY A 145 15.25 7.51 -18.13
N LYS A 146 15.60 8.37 -19.08
CA LYS A 146 14.68 9.29 -19.72
C LYS A 146 14.87 9.25 -21.23
N LYS A 147 13.78 9.11 -21.97
CA LYS A 147 13.77 9.14 -23.42
C LYS A 147 13.78 10.57 -23.96
N ALA A 148 14.16 10.72 -25.23
CA ALA A 148 14.15 12.01 -25.92
C ALA A 148 12.76 12.67 -25.99
N ASP A 149 11.68 11.86 -25.95
CA ASP A 149 10.29 12.32 -25.90
C ASP A 149 9.84 12.77 -24.48
N GLY A 150 10.74 12.71 -23.49
CA GLY A 150 10.48 13.09 -22.10
C GLY A 150 9.96 11.96 -21.21
N ALA A 151 9.69 10.77 -21.75
CA ALA A 151 9.22 9.63 -20.96
C ALA A 151 10.27 9.21 -19.94
N TYR A 152 9.87 9.14 -18.67
CA TYR A 152 10.65 8.62 -17.55
C TYR A 152 10.36 7.13 -17.41
N ILE A 153 11.38 6.34 -17.23
CA ILE A 153 11.30 4.89 -17.06
C ILE A 153 12.18 4.52 -15.90
N GLU A 154 11.64 3.76 -14.97
CA GLU A 154 12.34 3.32 -13.77
C GLU A 154 12.13 1.83 -13.52
N ARG A 155 13.12 1.19 -12.91
CA ARG A 155 13.05 -0.18 -12.41
C ARG A 155 13.79 -0.28 -11.09
N GLY A 156 13.32 -1.13 -10.20
CA GLY A 156 13.95 -1.32 -8.91
C GLY A 156 13.34 -2.48 -8.15
N ASN A 157 13.90 -2.76 -6.99
CA ASN A 157 13.39 -3.78 -6.06
C ASN A 157 13.67 -3.36 -4.62
N SER A 158 13.04 -4.03 -3.66
CA SER A 158 13.28 -3.79 -2.24
C SER A 158 13.25 -5.10 -1.45
N TYR A 159 14.02 -5.10 -0.35
CA TYR A 159 14.14 -6.22 0.59
C TYR A 159 13.81 -5.73 1.98
N ASP A 160 12.90 -6.40 2.66
CA ASP A 160 12.57 -6.07 4.05
C ASP A 160 13.58 -6.73 4.98
N ILE A 161 14.19 -5.92 5.84
CA ILE A 161 15.31 -6.29 6.70
C ILE A 161 14.85 -6.24 8.15
N ILE A 162 14.77 -7.40 8.79
CA ILE A 162 14.36 -7.55 10.20
C ILE A 162 15.47 -8.05 11.11
N SER A 163 16.53 -8.60 10.51
CA SER A 163 17.72 -9.09 11.20
C SER A 163 18.93 -9.08 10.25
N PRO A 164 20.16 -9.25 10.77
CA PRO A 164 21.36 -9.37 9.91
C PRO A 164 21.26 -10.47 8.85
N GLU A 165 20.58 -11.58 9.16
CA GLU A 165 20.40 -12.74 8.26
C GLU A 165 19.44 -12.46 7.11
N SER A 166 18.58 -11.46 7.26
CA SER A 166 17.63 -11.04 6.20
C SER A 166 18.27 -10.10 5.17
N VAL A 167 19.50 -9.67 5.39
CA VAL A 167 20.24 -8.85 4.41
C VAL A 167 20.60 -9.71 3.19
N PRO A 168 20.25 -9.29 1.96
CA PRO A 168 20.57 -10.05 0.77
C PRO A 168 22.09 -10.12 0.55
N SER A 169 22.55 -11.22 -0.04
CA SER A 169 23.96 -11.31 -0.45
C SER A 169 24.26 -10.30 -1.58
N LEU A 170 25.53 -9.92 -1.74
CA LEU A 170 25.96 -9.08 -2.84
C LEU A 170 25.59 -9.70 -4.20
N GLU A 171 25.78 -11.01 -4.35
CA GLU A 171 25.44 -11.74 -5.58
C GLU A 171 23.95 -11.60 -5.92
N THR A 172 23.08 -11.80 -4.92
CA THR A 172 21.61 -11.64 -5.08
C THR A 172 21.25 -10.22 -5.50
N LEU A 173 21.78 -9.22 -4.81
CA LEU A 173 21.49 -7.82 -5.08
C LEU A 173 21.99 -7.40 -6.46
N VAL A 174 23.20 -7.79 -6.84
CA VAL A 174 23.78 -7.52 -8.18
C VAL A 174 22.98 -8.23 -9.29
N ALA A 175 22.53 -9.46 -9.07
CA ALA A 175 21.71 -10.18 -10.04
C ALA A 175 20.37 -9.45 -10.28
N ASP A 176 19.73 -8.98 -9.21
CA ASP A 176 18.49 -8.21 -9.31
C ASP A 176 18.69 -6.84 -9.99
N VAL A 177 19.78 -6.14 -9.67
CA VAL A 177 20.14 -4.88 -10.36
C VAL A 177 20.32 -5.12 -11.85
N LYS A 178 21.05 -6.17 -12.24
CA LYS A 178 21.23 -6.53 -13.66
C LYS A 178 19.91 -6.89 -14.35
N LYS A 179 19.02 -7.60 -13.67
CA LYS A 179 17.67 -7.87 -14.16
C LYS A 179 16.90 -6.57 -14.40
N SER A 180 16.91 -5.65 -13.42
CA SER A 180 16.26 -4.35 -13.54
C SER A 180 16.83 -3.49 -14.67
N LEU A 181 18.15 -3.56 -14.90
CA LEU A 181 18.78 -2.89 -16.03
C LEU A 181 18.35 -3.47 -17.39
N ALA A 182 18.23 -4.79 -17.50
CA ALA A 182 17.74 -5.44 -18.72
C ALA A 182 16.26 -5.10 -18.99
N GLU A 183 15.43 -5.07 -17.95
CA GLU A 183 14.03 -4.64 -18.05
C GLU A 183 13.93 -3.16 -18.43
N LEU A 184 14.74 -2.28 -17.82
CA LEU A 184 14.82 -0.86 -18.16
C LEU A 184 15.18 -0.67 -19.64
N GLU A 185 16.17 -1.41 -20.15
CA GLU A 185 16.59 -1.36 -21.56
C GLU A 185 15.46 -1.83 -22.48
N ALA A 186 14.81 -2.94 -22.14
CA ALA A 186 13.68 -3.46 -22.90
C ALA A 186 12.52 -2.45 -22.96
N LEU A 187 12.15 -1.85 -21.83
CA LEU A 187 11.12 -0.82 -21.76
C LEU A 187 11.53 0.46 -22.49
N PHE A 188 12.81 0.81 -22.48
CA PHE A 188 13.32 1.97 -23.22
C PHE A 188 13.06 1.86 -24.71
N HIS A 189 13.11 0.66 -25.27
CA HIS A 189 12.85 0.36 -26.67
C HIS A 189 11.41 -0.08 -26.95
N ALA A 190 10.63 -0.41 -25.93
CA ALA A 190 9.25 -0.87 -26.06
C ALA A 190 8.33 0.19 -26.72
N PRO A 191 7.31 -0.25 -27.51
CA PRO A 191 6.29 0.64 -28.02
C PRO A 191 5.42 1.20 -26.87
N ASP A 192 4.82 2.37 -27.11
CA ASP A 192 3.80 2.91 -26.22
C ASP A 192 2.54 2.02 -26.24
N ALA A 193 1.82 1.99 -25.11
CA ALA A 193 0.49 1.41 -25.06
C ALA A 193 -0.49 2.18 -25.97
N GLU A 194 -1.46 1.44 -26.49
CA GLU A 194 -2.63 1.99 -27.16
C GLU A 194 -3.87 1.63 -26.34
N PRO A 195 -4.89 2.51 -26.30
CA PRO A 195 -6.13 2.21 -25.61
C PRO A 195 -6.75 0.90 -26.12
N LEU A 196 -6.97 -0.04 -25.21
CA LEU A 196 -7.55 -1.34 -25.52
C LEU A 196 -8.22 -1.96 -24.30
N THR A 197 -9.43 -2.47 -24.49
CA THR A 197 -10.06 -3.38 -23.51
C THR A 197 -9.83 -4.81 -23.96
N ALA A 198 -9.09 -5.58 -23.18
CA ALA A 198 -8.69 -6.95 -23.51
C ALA A 198 -8.54 -7.83 -22.26
N PRO A 199 -8.53 -9.17 -22.41
CA PRO A 199 -8.18 -10.08 -21.33
C PRO A 199 -6.80 -9.80 -20.76
N ALA A 200 -6.63 -10.00 -19.44
CA ALA A 200 -5.36 -9.75 -18.79
C ALA A 200 -5.09 -10.69 -17.62
N ILE A 201 -3.82 -10.99 -17.38
CA ILE A 201 -3.34 -11.52 -16.12
C ILE A 201 -2.74 -10.37 -15.31
N LEU A 202 -3.20 -10.21 -14.07
CA LEU A 202 -2.48 -9.48 -13.05
C LEU A 202 -1.65 -10.48 -12.26
N LYS A 203 -0.33 -10.30 -12.26
CA LYS A 203 0.59 -11.13 -11.47
C LYS A 203 0.34 -10.90 -9.97
N ASN A 204 0.73 -11.86 -9.18
CA ASN A 204 0.51 -11.96 -7.74
C ASN A 204 0.72 -10.63 -6.96
N LYS A 205 1.90 -10.00 -7.04
CA LYS A 205 2.17 -8.70 -6.37
C LYS A 205 1.30 -7.58 -6.95
N ALA A 206 1.15 -7.54 -8.28
CA ALA A 206 0.29 -6.57 -8.94
C ALA A 206 -1.18 -6.76 -8.53
N MET A 207 -1.65 -8.00 -8.39
CA MET A 207 -3.00 -8.30 -7.88
C MET A 207 -3.16 -7.88 -6.42
N GLY A 208 -2.11 -8.04 -5.59
CA GLY A 208 -2.10 -7.55 -4.21
C GLY A 208 -2.34 -6.05 -4.13
N VAL A 209 -1.61 -5.26 -4.94
CA VAL A 209 -1.80 -3.81 -5.06
C VAL A 209 -3.20 -3.48 -5.62
N PHE A 210 -3.66 -4.24 -6.61
CA PHE A 210 -5.00 -4.08 -7.18
C PHE A 210 -6.10 -4.23 -6.13
N VAL A 211 -6.06 -5.27 -5.30
CA VAL A 211 -7.02 -5.48 -4.19
C VAL A 211 -6.94 -4.34 -3.19
N HIS A 212 -5.72 -3.92 -2.82
CA HIS A 212 -5.47 -2.82 -1.89
C HIS A 212 -6.16 -1.53 -2.35
N GLU A 213 -5.93 -1.11 -3.59
CA GLU A 213 -6.44 0.15 -4.13
C GLU A 213 -7.93 0.11 -4.44
N ILE A 214 -8.42 -1.00 -4.97
CA ILE A 214 -9.77 -1.07 -5.52
C ILE A 214 -10.80 -1.42 -4.47
N LEU A 215 -10.46 -2.30 -3.52
CA LEU A 215 -11.35 -2.69 -2.43
C LEU A 215 -10.91 -2.08 -1.10
N GLY A 216 -9.64 -2.24 -0.75
CA GLY A 216 -9.12 -1.97 0.59
C GLY A 216 -9.54 -0.61 1.14
N HIS A 217 -9.22 0.47 0.44
CA HIS A 217 -9.60 1.82 0.84
C HIS A 217 -11.12 2.06 0.89
N ARG A 218 -11.91 1.29 0.16
CA ARG A 218 -13.38 1.44 0.14
C ARG A 218 -14.10 0.65 1.20
N VAL A 219 -13.40 -0.26 1.88
CA VAL A 219 -13.93 -1.02 3.03
C VAL A 219 -13.38 -0.51 4.37
N GLU A 220 -12.66 0.61 4.38
CA GLU A 220 -12.31 1.36 5.57
C GLU A 220 -13.59 1.99 6.14
N GLY A 221 -13.99 1.57 7.35
CA GLY A 221 -15.33 1.82 7.91
C GLY A 221 -15.64 3.30 8.10
N HIS A 222 -14.67 4.12 8.55
CA HIS A 222 -14.89 5.55 8.74
C HIS A 222 -15.37 6.26 7.47
N ARG A 223 -15.00 5.78 6.27
CA ARG A 223 -15.47 6.35 5.00
C ARG A 223 -16.96 6.12 4.76
N GLN A 224 -17.54 5.08 5.36
CA GLN A 224 -18.98 4.80 5.22
C GLN A 224 -19.84 5.85 5.97
N LYS A 225 -19.26 6.52 6.95
CA LYS A 225 -19.94 7.51 7.80
C LYS A 225 -19.86 8.93 7.25
N ILE A 226 -18.77 9.28 6.58
CA ILE A 226 -18.46 10.63 6.14
C ILE A 226 -19.05 10.85 4.74
N ASP A 227 -19.89 11.88 4.58
CA ASP A 227 -20.60 12.15 3.31
C ASP A 227 -19.68 12.65 2.17
N SER A 228 -18.48 13.12 2.49
CA SER A 228 -17.49 13.51 1.48
C SER A 228 -16.81 12.33 0.79
N PHE A 229 -16.98 11.10 1.31
CA PHE A 229 -16.47 9.90 0.67
C PHE A 229 -17.53 9.17 -0.14
N GLY A 230 -17.09 8.54 -1.23
CA GLY A 230 -17.95 7.70 -2.06
C GLY A 230 -18.30 6.38 -1.36
N LYS A 231 -19.55 6.00 -1.43
CA LYS A 231 -20.13 4.85 -0.71
C LYS A 231 -20.31 3.63 -1.62
N THR A 232 -19.28 3.27 -2.40
CA THR A 232 -19.33 2.18 -3.39
C THR A 232 -19.81 0.85 -2.80
N PHE A 233 -19.40 0.52 -1.57
CA PHE A 233 -19.69 -0.75 -0.92
C PHE A 233 -20.66 -0.65 0.25
N THR A 234 -21.14 0.53 0.62
CA THR A 234 -22.05 0.74 1.76
C THR A 234 -23.31 -0.13 1.67
N ASP A 235 -23.94 -0.10 0.50
CA ASP A 235 -25.18 -0.85 0.23
C ASP A 235 -24.91 -2.28 -0.29
N LYS A 236 -23.66 -2.73 -0.23
CA LYS A 236 -23.25 -4.06 -0.72
C LYS A 236 -23.03 -5.09 0.38
N LEU A 237 -23.17 -4.69 1.64
CA LEU A 237 -23.07 -5.62 2.75
C LEU A 237 -24.06 -6.78 2.59
N GLY A 238 -23.57 -8.01 2.68
CA GLY A 238 -24.35 -9.22 2.43
C GLY A 238 -24.60 -9.55 0.96
N GLN A 239 -24.11 -8.74 0.01
CA GLN A 239 -24.22 -8.98 -1.42
C GLN A 239 -22.94 -9.57 -2.00
N GLN A 240 -23.10 -10.31 -3.08
CA GLN A 240 -21.95 -10.82 -3.84
C GLN A 240 -21.32 -9.70 -4.66
N ILE A 241 -20.01 -9.49 -4.46
CA ILE A 241 -19.23 -8.45 -5.13
C ILE A 241 -18.08 -9.01 -5.99
N MET A 242 -17.80 -10.30 -5.87
CA MET A 242 -16.79 -11.01 -6.67
C MET A 242 -17.19 -12.50 -6.80
N PRO A 243 -16.49 -13.30 -7.62
CA PRO A 243 -16.76 -14.74 -7.75
C PRO A 243 -16.73 -15.49 -6.43
N SER A 244 -17.57 -16.50 -6.27
CA SER A 244 -17.75 -17.24 -5.02
C SER A 244 -16.56 -18.08 -4.59
N PHE A 245 -15.59 -18.32 -5.48
CA PHE A 245 -14.35 -19.01 -5.13
C PHE A 245 -13.31 -18.09 -4.47
N LEU A 246 -13.61 -16.79 -4.32
CA LEU A 246 -12.70 -15.79 -3.73
C LEU A 246 -13.18 -15.33 -2.37
N SER A 247 -12.23 -15.14 -1.48
CA SER A 247 -12.41 -14.50 -0.18
C SER A 247 -11.30 -13.48 0.06
N ILE A 248 -11.58 -12.46 0.86
CA ILE A 248 -10.58 -11.45 1.26
C ILE A 248 -10.59 -11.33 2.77
N VAL A 249 -9.40 -11.46 3.36
CA VAL A 249 -9.17 -11.31 4.80
C VAL A 249 -8.10 -10.24 5.00
N ASP A 250 -8.29 -9.34 5.98
CA ASP A 250 -7.20 -8.54 6.51
C ASP A 250 -6.81 -9.09 7.88
N ASP A 251 -5.59 -9.60 7.98
CA ASP A 251 -5.08 -10.25 9.19
C ASP A 251 -3.75 -9.64 9.63
N PRO A 252 -3.79 -8.54 10.39
CA PRO A 252 -2.57 -7.90 10.89
C PRO A 252 -1.80 -8.72 11.92
N THR A 253 -2.33 -9.87 12.36
CA THR A 253 -1.62 -10.77 13.29
C THR A 253 -0.61 -11.70 12.60
N MET A 254 -0.63 -11.73 11.27
CA MET A 254 0.34 -12.51 10.48
C MET A 254 1.68 -11.78 10.43
N ALA A 255 2.70 -12.31 11.09
CA ALA A 255 4.05 -11.76 11.05
C ALA A 255 4.84 -12.19 9.79
N TYR A 256 4.50 -13.34 9.22
CA TYR A 256 5.17 -13.93 8.06
C TYR A 256 4.17 -14.59 7.13
N PHE A 257 4.49 -14.56 5.83
CA PHE A 257 3.88 -15.42 4.82
C PHE A 257 4.97 -16.20 4.10
N LYS A 258 4.90 -17.54 4.10
CA LYS A 258 6.04 -18.38 3.75
C LYS A 258 7.24 -17.91 4.59
N ASN A 259 8.33 -17.49 4.06
CA ASN A 259 9.48 -16.98 4.83
C ASN A 259 9.66 -15.45 4.69
N ILE A 260 8.64 -14.76 4.18
CA ILE A 260 8.68 -13.31 3.94
C ILE A 260 8.09 -12.60 5.16
N PRO A 261 8.83 -11.69 5.83
CA PRO A 261 8.28 -10.87 6.90
C PRO A 261 7.24 -9.91 6.34
N LEU A 262 6.15 -9.72 7.07
CA LEU A 262 5.04 -8.87 6.65
C LEU A 262 5.12 -7.51 7.34
N ARG A 263 5.20 -6.45 6.56
CA ARG A 263 5.28 -5.07 7.08
C ARG A 263 3.97 -4.60 7.71
N GLY A 264 2.86 -5.17 7.27
CA GLY A 264 1.53 -4.89 7.80
C GLY A 264 1.23 -5.52 9.15
N PHE A 265 2.14 -6.34 9.70
CA PHE A 265 1.99 -6.99 11.00
C PHE A 265 2.02 -5.99 12.15
N TYR A 266 1.10 -6.13 13.10
CA TYR A 266 1.12 -5.48 14.41
C TYR A 266 0.27 -6.28 15.42
N GLU A 267 0.52 -6.09 16.72
CA GLU A 267 -0.20 -6.78 17.80
C GLU A 267 -1.36 -5.95 18.36
N TYR A 268 -1.21 -4.63 18.34
CA TYR A 268 -2.21 -3.64 18.73
C TYR A 268 -2.21 -2.51 17.70
N ASP A 269 -3.37 -2.00 17.39
CA ASP A 269 -3.51 -0.83 16.53
C ASP A 269 -3.11 0.48 17.26
N ASP A 270 -3.11 1.60 16.54
CA ASP A 270 -2.69 2.89 17.09
C ASP A 270 -3.77 3.55 17.98
N GLU A 271 -4.89 2.86 18.25
CA GLU A 271 -5.93 3.23 19.23
C GLU A 271 -5.92 2.29 20.45
N GLY A 272 -4.98 1.37 20.55
CA GLY A 272 -4.83 0.44 21.65
C GLY A 272 -5.73 -0.80 21.59
N VAL A 273 -6.36 -1.06 20.46
CA VAL A 273 -7.19 -2.24 20.23
C VAL A 273 -6.31 -3.40 19.74
N LYS A 274 -6.51 -4.57 20.34
CA LYS A 274 -5.78 -5.76 19.90
C LYS A 274 -6.10 -6.10 18.44
N ALA A 275 -5.07 -6.33 17.65
CA ALA A 275 -5.18 -6.77 16.27
C ALA A 275 -5.91 -8.12 16.17
N GLN A 276 -6.75 -8.27 15.15
CA GLN A 276 -7.49 -9.50 14.89
C GLN A 276 -7.76 -9.66 13.39
N PRO A 277 -7.88 -10.89 12.89
CA PRO A 277 -8.26 -11.11 11.49
C PRO A 277 -9.71 -10.67 11.25
N VAL A 278 -9.94 -10.01 10.12
CA VAL A 278 -11.26 -9.59 9.65
C VAL A 278 -11.52 -10.18 8.27
N THR A 279 -12.50 -11.05 8.17
CA THR A 279 -12.99 -11.55 6.88
C THR A 279 -13.84 -10.46 6.24
N ILE A 280 -13.27 -9.74 5.29
CA ILE A 280 -13.94 -8.65 4.55
C ILE A 280 -14.92 -9.23 3.55
N VAL A 281 -14.46 -10.19 2.76
CA VAL A 281 -15.29 -10.91 1.77
C VAL A 281 -15.16 -12.41 2.02
N GLU A 282 -16.29 -13.10 2.10
CA GLU A 282 -16.36 -14.54 2.26
C GLU A 282 -17.12 -15.15 1.09
N ASN A 283 -16.46 -16.03 0.35
CA ASN A 283 -17.06 -16.70 -0.83
C ASN A 283 -17.76 -15.71 -1.79
N GLY A 284 -17.07 -14.60 -2.07
CA GLY A 284 -17.55 -13.54 -2.95
C GLY A 284 -18.51 -12.54 -2.30
N VAL A 285 -18.98 -12.78 -1.09
CA VAL A 285 -19.98 -11.94 -0.39
C VAL A 285 -19.30 -10.98 0.58
N LEU A 286 -19.60 -9.68 0.48
CA LEU A 286 -19.11 -8.67 1.43
C LEU A 286 -19.72 -8.89 2.82
N LYS A 287 -18.88 -9.06 3.83
CA LYS A 287 -19.27 -9.38 5.22
C LYS A 287 -18.95 -8.29 6.22
N ASN A 288 -17.79 -7.63 6.08
CA ASN A 288 -17.30 -6.70 7.08
C ASN A 288 -16.60 -5.50 6.45
N PHE A 289 -16.46 -4.47 7.29
CA PHE A 289 -15.58 -3.34 7.09
C PHE A 289 -14.41 -3.40 8.09
N LEU A 290 -13.30 -2.75 7.75
CA LEU A 290 -12.21 -2.49 8.68
C LEU A 290 -12.63 -1.34 9.60
N MET A 291 -12.55 -1.55 10.91
CA MET A 291 -13.08 -0.62 11.89
C MET A 291 -12.00 -0.12 12.83
N ASN A 292 -12.03 1.18 13.05
CA ASN A 292 -11.31 1.87 14.13
C ASN A 292 -12.30 2.23 15.26
N ALA A 293 -11.89 3.05 16.22
CA ALA A 293 -12.75 3.48 17.33
C ALA A 293 -13.93 4.38 16.89
N SER A 294 -14.01 4.77 15.62
CA SER A 294 -15.17 5.46 15.04
C SER A 294 -16.19 4.45 14.50
N PRO A 295 -17.29 4.17 15.21
CA PRO A 295 -18.29 3.19 14.78
C PRO A 295 -19.12 3.71 13.62
N ILE A 296 -19.68 2.78 12.85
CA ILE A 296 -20.66 3.04 11.81
C ILE A 296 -21.91 2.19 12.04
N LYS A 297 -23.00 2.50 11.35
CA LYS A 297 -24.25 1.74 11.46
C LYS A 297 -24.02 0.24 11.19
N GLY A 298 -24.38 -0.59 12.16
CA GLY A 298 -24.18 -2.04 12.09
C GLY A 298 -22.80 -2.53 12.59
N PHE A 299 -21.83 -1.63 12.81
CA PHE A 299 -20.50 -1.96 13.31
C PHE A 299 -20.14 -1.04 14.49
N PRO A 300 -20.57 -1.41 15.71
CA PRO A 300 -20.50 -0.52 16.87
C PRO A 300 -19.14 -0.46 17.54
N VAL A 301 -18.17 -1.31 17.19
CA VAL A 301 -16.87 -1.44 17.85
C VAL A 301 -15.73 -1.54 16.85
N SER A 302 -14.53 -1.12 17.29
CA SER A 302 -13.29 -1.36 16.54
C SER A 302 -12.99 -2.84 16.39
N ASN A 303 -12.40 -3.21 15.28
CA ASN A 303 -11.85 -4.55 15.05
C ASN A 303 -10.30 -4.53 14.90
N GLY A 304 -9.67 -3.53 15.52
CA GLY A 304 -8.21 -3.46 15.63
C GLY A 304 -7.52 -2.98 14.35
N HIS A 305 -8.16 -2.08 13.60
CA HIS A 305 -7.62 -1.50 12.37
C HIS A 305 -7.48 0.02 12.41
N GLY A 306 -7.48 0.63 13.62
CA GLY A 306 -7.21 2.04 13.80
C GLY A 306 -5.74 2.36 13.65
N ARG A 307 -5.31 2.98 12.52
CA ARG A 307 -3.89 3.17 12.22
C ARG A 307 -3.57 4.59 11.77
N ALA A 308 -2.40 5.06 12.20
CA ALA A 308 -1.86 6.36 11.82
C ALA A 308 -0.33 6.37 11.81
N SER A 309 0.26 7.28 11.06
CA SER A 309 1.64 7.69 11.31
C SER A 309 1.69 8.75 12.41
N LEU A 310 2.84 8.91 13.04
CA LEU A 310 3.05 9.85 14.13
C LEU A 310 2.59 11.27 13.75
N GLY A 311 1.78 11.87 14.60
CA GLY A 311 1.23 13.22 14.43
C GLY A 311 -0.07 13.28 13.62
N ASN A 312 -0.70 12.15 13.35
CA ASN A 312 -2.00 12.08 12.69
C ASN A 312 -3.00 11.29 13.55
N SER A 313 -4.27 11.60 13.39
CA SER A 313 -5.35 10.87 14.06
C SER A 313 -5.60 9.53 13.39
N PRO A 314 -5.72 8.43 14.14
CA PRO A 314 -6.00 7.11 13.58
C PRO A 314 -7.35 7.05 12.87
N VAL A 315 -7.34 6.36 11.73
CA VAL A 315 -8.56 5.96 11.01
C VAL A 315 -8.47 4.48 10.65
N ALA A 316 -9.57 3.89 10.21
CA ALA A 316 -9.54 2.49 9.77
C ALA A 316 -8.64 2.34 8.54
N ARG A 317 -7.63 1.46 8.60
CA ARG A 317 -6.65 1.17 7.54
C ARG A 317 -6.35 -0.31 7.46
N MET A 318 -5.96 -0.75 6.28
CA MET A 318 -5.48 -2.12 6.06
C MET A 318 -4.19 -2.42 6.84
N GLY A 319 -4.00 -3.69 7.18
CA GLY A 319 -2.77 -4.24 7.75
C GLY A 319 -2.14 -5.24 6.79
N VAL A 320 -2.57 -6.49 6.85
CA VAL A 320 -2.16 -7.59 5.98
C VAL A 320 -3.38 -8.09 5.21
N THR A 321 -3.60 -7.55 4.04
CA THR A 321 -4.74 -7.92 3.18
C THR A 321 -4.37 -9.13 2.33
N ARG A 322 -5.20 -10.17 2.36
CA ARG A 322 -4.98 -11.39 1.58
C ARG A 322 -6.19 -11.72 0.72
N LEU A 323 -5.97 -11.89 -0.58
CA LEU A 323 -6.90 -12.54 -1.51
C LEU A 323 -6.68 -14.05 -1.44
N VAL A 324 -7.72 -14.78 -1.07
CA VAL A 324 -7.71 -16.24 -0.94
C VAL A 324 -8.61 -16.83 -2.01
N SER A 325 -8.11 -17.81 -2.74
CA SER A 325 -8.90 -18.58 -3.71
C SER A 325 -9.08 -20.03 -3.25
N SER A 326 -10.28 -20.55 -3.40
CA SER A 326 -10.60 -21.97 -3.16
C SER A 326 -10.34 -22.86 -4.39
N GLN A 327 -10.00 -22.25 -5.53
CA GLN A 327 -9.74 -22.92 -6.80
C GLN A 327 -8.53 -22.25 -7.45
N SER A 328 -7.52 -23.02 -7.83
CA SER A 328 -6.33 -22.50 -8.51
C SER A 328 -5.88 -23.46 -9.59
N VAL A 329 -5.20 -22.93 -10.59
CA VAL A 329 -4.49 -23.65 -11.62
C VAL A 329 -3.00 -23.31 -11.55
N SER A 330 -2.12 -24.01 -12.32
CA SER A 330 -0.74 -23.53 -12.43
C SER A 330 -0.68 -22.21 -13.19
N TYR A 331 0.40 -21.44 -12.98
CA TYR A 331 0.57 -20.18 -13.71
C TYR A 331 0.65 -20.40 -15.24
N GLU A 332 1.28 -21.48 -15.67
CA GLU A 332 1.35 -21.85 -17.09
C GLU A 332 -0.03 -22.14 -17.68
N GLU A 333 -0.92 -22.76 -16.91
CA GLU A 333 -2.29 -22.98 -17.35
C GLU A 333 -3.07 -21.66 -17.41
N LEU A 334 -2.85 -20.76 -16.44
CA LEU A 334 -3.46 -19.42 -16.47
C LEU A 334 -3.05 -18.62 -17.71
N GLU A 335 -1.78 -18.72 -18.14
CA GLU A 335 -1.32 -18.09 -19.39
C GLU A 335 -1.98 -18.71 -20.65
N LYS A 336 -2.18 -20.02 -20.69
CA LYS A 336 -2.92 -20.66 -21.79
C LYS A 336 -4.37 -20.17 -21.85
N MET A 337 -5.03 -20.09 -20.69
CA MET A 337 -6.38 -19.54 -20.59
C MET A 337 -6.44 -18.08 -21.08
N LEU A 338 -5.42 -17.26 -20.80
CA LEU A 338 -5.32 -15.90 -21.34
C LEU A 338 -5.29 -15.92 -22.87
N ILE A 339 -4.41 -16.75 -23.47
CA ILE A 339 -4.27 -16.85 -24.93
C ILE A 339 -5.58 -17.34 -25.58
N GLU A 340 -6.25 -18.31 -24.97
CA GLU A 340 -7.54 -18.79 -25.43
C GLU A 340 -8.61 -17.69 -25.37
N LYS A 341 -8.65 -16.95 -24.27
CA LYS A 341 -9.61 -15.84 -24.10
C LYS A 341 -9.35 -14.70 -25.09
N VAL A 342 -8.09 -14.41 -25.41
CA VAL A 342 -7.71 -13.45 -26.47
C VAL A 342 -8.25 -13.89 -27.84
N LYS A 343 -8.09 -15.18 -28.19
CA LYS A 343 -8.62 -15.76 -29.42
C LYS A 343 -10.15 -15.74 -29.46
N GLU A 344 -10.80 -16.16 -28.37
CA GLU A 344 -12.26 -16.20 -28.25
C GLU A 344 -12.89 -14.81 -28.46
N GLN A 345 -12.27 -13.78 -27.89
CA GLN A 345 -12.73 -12.40 -28.02
C GLN A 345 -12.27 -11.69 -29.31
N GLY A 346 -11.49 -12.36 -30.16
CA GLY A 346 -10.96 -11.78 -31.40
C GLY A 346 -10.07 -10.56 -31.17
N LYS A 347 -9.38 -10.50 -30.00
CA LYS A 347 -8.51 -9.38 -29.68
C LYS A 347 -7.14 -9.53 -30.33
N PRO A 348 -6.48 -8.41 -30.70
CA PRO A 348 -5.13 -8.48 -31.27
C PRO A 348 -4.10 -9.03 -30.29
N TYR A 349 -4.29 -8.78 -29.01
CA TYR A 349 -3.47 -9.29 -27.89
C TYR A 349 -4.24 -9.14 -26.55
N GLY A 350 -3.78 -9.83 -25.54
CA GLY A 350 -4.10 -9.60 -24.14
C GLY A 350 -2.92 -8.99 -23.40
N PHE A 351 -3.03 -8.86 -22.07
CA PHE A 351 -1.97 -8.26 -21.25
C PHE A 351 -1.52 -9.20 -20.13
N ILE A 352 -0.24 -9.12 -19.77
CA ILE A 352 0.26 -9.56 -18.47
C ILE A 352 0.80 -8.32 -17.76
N ILE A 353 0.19 -7.98 -16.63
CA ILE A 353 0.62 -6.91 -15.74
C ILE A 353 1.54 -7.55 -14.70
N GLU A 354 2.83 -7.41 -14.90
CA GLU A 354 3.85 -8.06 -14.07
C GLU A 354 4.05 -7.30 -12.76
N ASP A 355 4.03 -5.96 -12.83
CA ASP A 355 4.36 -5.11 -11.70
C ASP A 355 3.60 -3.78 -11.73
N LEU A 356 3.31 -3.25 -10.53
CA LEU A 356 2.63 -1.98 -10.31
C LEU A 356 3.46 -1.15 -9.31
N SER A 357 3.75 0.11 -9.63
CA SER A 357 4.41 1.03 -8.70
C SER A 357 3.50 1.48 -7.56
N GLY A 358 2.20 1.37 -7.75
CA GLY A 358 1.17 1.81 -6.85
C GLY A 358 -0.10 2.16 -7.62
N GLY A 359 -1.00 2.88 -6.99
CA GLY A 359 -2.24 3.31 -7.60
C GLY A 359 -2.81 4.54 -6.92
N PHE A 360 -3.78 5.11 -7.59
CA PHE A 360 -4.63 6.15 -7.04
C PHE A 360 -6.07 5.69 -7.16
N THR A 361 -6.78 5.72 -6.04
CA THR A 361 -8.19 5.42 -6.01
C THR A 361 -8.98 6.65 -5.60
N GLN A 362 -9.92 7.08 -6.45
CA GLN A 362 -10.78 8.19 -6.12
C GLN A 362 -11.85 7.72 -5.15
N THR A 363 -11.77 8.20 -3.91
CA THR A 363 -12.72 7.86 -2.84
C THR A 363 -13.69 9.00 -2.51
N ASP A 364 -13.51 10.20 -3.06
CA ASP A 364 -14.38 11.34 -2.81
C ASP A 364 -15.75 11.21 -3.49
N SER A 365 -16.82 11.63 -2.80
CA SER A 365 -18.21 11.49 -3.27
C SER A 365 -18.54 12.35 -4.49
N PHE A 366 -17.80 13.43 -4.72
CA PHE A 366 -18.02 14.38 -5.83
C PHE A 366 -17.38 13.92 -7.16
N ALA A 367 -16.59 12.85 -7.13
CA ALA A 367 -15.90 12.32 -8.31
C ALA A 367 -16.40 10.93 -8.68
N PRO A 368 -16.27 10.51 -9.96
CA PRO A 368 -16.54 9.14 -10.35
C PRO A 368 -15.76 8.15 -9.50
N GLN A 369 -16.42 7.09 -9.04
CA GLN A 369 -15.79 6.04 -8.24
C GLN A 369 -14.95 5.13 -9.15
N THR A 370 -13.85 5.68 -9.66
CA THR A 370 -12.91 5.01 -10.55
C THR A 370 -11.58 4.77 -9.85
N PHE A 371 -10.76 3.94 -10.45
CA PHE A 371 -9.36 3.80 -10.10
C PHE A 371 -8.49 4.03 -11.33
N LYS A 372 -7.27 4.42 -11.05
CA LYS A 372 -6.17 4.44 -12.01
C LYS A 372 -4.96 3.80 -11.35
N LEU A 373 -4.43 2.75 -11.97
CA LEU A 373 -3.22 2.09 -11.54
C LEU A 373 -2.13 2.29 -12.60
N GLU A 374 -0.89 2.40 -12.14
CA GLU A 374 0.26 2.71 -12.97
C GLU A 374 1.21 1.50 -13.03
N PRO A 375 1.00 0.60 -14.00
CA PRO A 375 1.91 -0.51 -14.22
C PRO A 375 3.31 -0.06 -14.62
N THR A 376 4.30 -0.68 -14.02
CA THR A 376 5.72 -0.43 -14.35
C THR A 376 6.30 -1.49 -15.28
N LEU A 377 5.67 -2.67 -15.36
CA LEU A 377 6.09 -3.74 -16.23
C LEU A 377 4.89 -4.46 -16.83
N VAL A 378 4.71 -4.34 -18.13
CA VAL A 378 3.56 -4.90 -18.88
C VAL A 378 4.03 -5.61 -20.15
N TYR A 379 3.40 -6.75 -20.42
CA TYR A 379 3.55 -7.45 -21.70
C TYR A 379 2.23 -7.45 -22.48
N ARG A 380 2.31 -7.30 -23.80
CA ARG A 380 1.32 -7.77 -24.77
C ARG A 380 1.52 -9.25 -24.99
N VAL A 381 0.45 -10.02 -24.97
CA VAL A 381 0.47 -11.46 -25.26
C VAL A 381 -0.40 -11.72 -26.47
N TYR A 382 0.25 -12.11 -27.58
CA TYR A 382 -0.42 -12.34 -28.84
C TYR A 382 -1.10 -13.73 -28.90
N PRO A 383 -2.05 -13.95 -29.82
CA PRO A 383 -2.73 -15.25 -29.96
C PRO A 383 -1.80 -16.43 -30.24
N ASP A 384 -0.60 -16.22 -30.79
CA ASP A 384 0.43 -17.22 -31.00
C ASP A 384 1.30 -17.50 -29.75
N GLY A 385 1.05 -16.78 -28.65
CA GLY A 385 1.81 -16.89 -27.40
C GLY A 385 3.06 -16.00 -27.33
N LYS A 386 3.37 -15.23 -28.38
CA LYS A 386 4.48 -14.27 -28.36
C LYS A 386 4.19 -13.19 -27.31
N LYS A 387 5.22 -12.83 -26.53
CA LYS A 387 5.19 -11.73 -25.54
C LYS A 387 6.05 -10.56 -26.03
N GLU A 388 5.58 -9.35 -25.81
CA GLU A 388 6.29 -8.11 -26.13
C GLU A 388 6.08 -7.09 -25.04
N PHE A 389 7.15 -6.44 -24.58
CA PHE A 389 7.03 -5.34 -23.63
C PHE A 389 6.24 -4.17 -24.22
N VAL A 390 5.45 -3.54 -23.39
CA VAL A 390 4.74 -2.30 -23.70
C VAL A 390 4.87 -1.33 -22.52
N ARG A 391 4.98 -0.05 -22.80
CA ARG A 391 5.14 0.98 -21.79
C ARG A 391 4.00 2.02 -21.81
N GLY A 392 3.84 2.74 -20.69
CA GLY A 392 2.83 3.78 -20.58
C GLY A 392 1.41 3.24 -20.72
N ALA A 393 1.13 2.15 -20.00
CA ALA A 393 -0.15 1.47 -19.95
C ALA A 393 -0.79 1.74 -18.58
N ASP A 394 -1.74 2.67 -18.50
CA ASP A 394 -2.51 2.90 -17.28
C ASP A 394 -3.72 1.96 -17.25
N LEU A 395 -3.99 1.34 -16.11
CA LEU A 395 -5.21 0.54 -15.92
C LEU A 395 -6.30 1.42 -15.33
N VAL A 396 -7.46 1.42 -15.95
CA VAL A 396 -8.61 2.20 -15.51
C VAL A 396 -9.85 1.31 -15.37
N GLY A 397 -10.78 1.73 -14.53
CA GLY A 397 -12.01 0.99 -14.35
C GLY A 397 -12.80 1.39 -13.12
N THR A 398 -13.84 0.62 -12.84
CA THR A 398 -14.65 0.73 -11.62
C THR A 398 -14.55 -0.54 -10.77
N PRO A 399 -14.54 -0.41 -9.43
CA PRO A 399 -14.28 -1.53 -8.53
C PRO A 399 -15.15 -2.77 -8.75
N LEU A 400 -16.46 -2.60 -8.74
CA LEU A 400 -17.39 -3.71 -8.82
C LEU A 400 -17.30 -4.46 -10.15
N VAL A 401 -17.15 -3.73 -11.26
CA VAL A 401 -17.02 -4.35 -12.59
C VAL A 401 -15.73 -5.14 -12.69
N SER A 402 -14.64 -4.61 -12.15
CA SER A 402 -13.33 -5.28 -12.25
C SER A 402 -13.29 -6.60 -11.48
N PHE A 403 -13.84 -6.64 -10.28
CA PHE A 403 -13.90 -7.89 -9.50
C PHE A 403 -14.83 -8.94 -10.11
N SER A 404 -15.95 -8.53 -10.72
CA SER A 404 -16.87 -9.46 -11.38
C SER A 404 -16.27 -10.16 -12.60
N LYS A 405 -15.19 -9.62 -13.16
CA LYS A 405 -14.48 -10.14 -14.35
C LYS A 405 -13.37 -11.14 -14.02
N ILE A 406 -13.15 -11.50 -12.77
CA ILE A 406 -12.15 -12.50 -12.40
C ILE A 406 -12.65 -13.89 -12.82
N LEU A 407 -11.85 -14.57 -13.66
CA LEU A 407 -12.19 -15.88 -14.22
C LEU A 407 -11.48 -17.03 -13.52
N ALA A 408 -10.20 -16.85 -13.16
CA ALA A 408 -9.37 -17.89 -12.58
C ALA A 408 -8.21 -17.27 -11.78
N THR A 409 -7.60 -18.09 -10.92
CA THR A 409 -6.41 -17.72 -10.13
C THR A 409 -5.33 -18.79 -10.30
N ALA A 410 -4.07 -18.40 -10.19
CA ALA A 410 -2.96 -19.33 -10.10
C ALA A 410 -2.72 -19.80 -8.64
N ASP A 411 -1.77 -20.71 -8.46
CA ASP A 411 -1.29 -21.24 -7.18
C ASP A 411 0.02 -20.59 -6.71
N ASP A 412 0.29 -19.38 -7.20
CA ASP A 412 1.57 -18.67 -7.08
C ASP A 412 1.53 -17.48 -6.11
N ASP A 413 0.76 -17.59 -5.00
CA ASP A 413 0.68 -16.51 -3.99
C ASP A 413 2.04 -15.91 -3.65
N ASP A 414 2.13 -14.57 -3.70
CA ASP A 414 3.32 -13.81 -3.32
C ASP A 414 2.92 -12.53 -2.55
N VAL A 415 3.92 -11.88 -1.97
CA VAL A 415 3.75 -10.75 -1.05
C VAL A 415 4.19 -9.45 -1.72
N PHE A 416 3.33 -8.47 -1.69
CA PHE A 416 3.68 -7.06 -1.82
C PHE A 416 3.80 -6.46 -0.43
N ASN A 417 4.97 -5.92 -0.09
CA ASN A 417 5.21 -5.16 1.13
C ASN A 417 5.40 -3.68 0.78
N GLY A 418 4.57 -2.80 1.33
CA GLY A 418 4.57 -1.39 0.98
C GLY A 418 4.27 -0.46 2.15
N ASN A 419 4.04 0.81 1.80
CA ASN A 419 3.47 1.81 2.68
C ASN A 419 2.24 2.39 2.00
N CYS A 420 1.16 2.52 2.75
CA CYS A 420 -0.10 3.07 2.27
C CYS A 420 -0.30 4.48 2.80
N GLY A 421 -0.51 5.45 1.92
CA GLY A 421 -0.78 6.85 2.23
C GLY A 421 -2.27 7.16 2.22
N ALA A 422 -2.79 7.78 3.28
CA ALA A 422 -4.13 8.34 3.34
C ALA A 422 -4.18 9.47 4.37
N GLU A 423 -5.37 9.91 4.77
CA GLU A 423 -5.59 11.02 5.70
C GLU A 423 -4.91 10.85 7.07
N SER A 424 -4.67 9.62 7.52
CA SER A 424 -3.91 9.33 8.74
C SER A 424 -2.40 9.19 8.52
N GLY A 425 -1.88 9.62 7.37
CA GLY A 425 -0.46 9.54 6.99
C GLY A 425 -0.08 8.18 6.41
N TRP A 426 1.22 7.89 6.42
CA TRP A 426 1.80 6.68 5.82
C TRP A 426 1.91 5.56 6.85
N VAL A 427 1.30 4.41 6.58
CA VAL A 427 1.37 3.22 7.44
C VAL A 427 1.92 2.03 6.64
N PRO A 428 2.75 1.17 7.29
CA PRO A 428 3.24 -0.06 6.64
C PRO A 428 2.09 -1.02 6.36
N VAL A 429 2.08 -1.65 5.20
CA VAL A 429 1.05 -2.62 4.79
C VAL A 429 1.68 -3.79 4.05
N SER A 430 0.95 -4.91 4.03
CA SER A 430 1.25 -6.06 3.18
C SER A 430 0.01 -6.46 2.40
N ALA A 431 0.19 -6.89 1.15
CA ALA A 431 -0.86 -7.48 0.35
C ALA A 431 -0.40 -8.81 -0.23
N ILE A 432 -1.21 -9.84 -0.09
CA ILE A 432 -0.92 -11.21 -0.51
C ILE A 432 -1.98 -11.63 -1.51
N ALA A 433 -1.58 -12.05 -2.69
CA ALA A 433 -2.51 -12.54 -3.70
C ALA A 433 -1.84 -13.56 -4.64
N PRO A 434 -2.62 -14.45 -5.27
CA PRO A 434 -2.20 -15.20 -6.44
C PRO A 434 -2.26 -14.33 -7.70
N SER A 435 -1.64 -14.79 -8.78
CA SER A 435 -1.91 -14.25 -10.13
C SER A 435 -3.36 -14.54 -10.53
N VAL A 436 -3.97 -13.60 -11.23
CA VAL A 436 -5.42 -13.63 -11.54
C VAL A 436 -5.65 -13.34 -13.01
N LEU A 437 -6.48 -14.15 -13.67
CA LEU A 437 -6.99 -13.89 -15.01
C LEU A 437 -8.28 -13.09 -14.95
N LEU A 438 -8.29 -11.95 -15.60
CA LEU A 438 -9.47 -11.11 -15.83
C LEU A 438 -10.02 -11.36 -17.24
N GLU A 439 -11.32 -11.44 -17.36
CA GLU A 439 -12.03 -11.49 -18.65
C GLU A 439 -11.66 -10.28 -19.53
N SER A 440 -11.56 -9.11 -18.92
CA SER A 440 -11.09 -7.89 -19.57
C SER A 440 -10.69 -6.83 -18.55
N ILE A 441 -9.70 -6.02 -18.94
CA ILE A 441 -9.33 -4.78 -18.28
C ILE A 441 -9.17 -3.68 -19.34
N GLU A 442 -9.48 -2.46 -18.96
CA GLU A 442 -9.28 -1.30 -19.82
C GLU A 442 -7.90 -0.72 -19.58
N VAL A 443 -7.13 -0.63 -20.66
CA VAL A 443 -5.81 -0.02 -20.69
C VAL A 443 -5.90 1.30 -21.46
N GLU A 444 -5.42 2.36 -20.85
CA GLU A 444 -5.28 3.68 -21.47
C GLU A 444 -3.80 3.98 -21.68
N LYS A 445 -3.53 4.90 -22.60
CA LYS A 445 -2.19 5.43 -22.80
C LYS A 445 -1.88 6.44 -21.73
N THR A 446 -0.77 6.26 -20.99
CA THR A 446 -0.30 7.23 -20.02
C THR A 446 -0.09 8.60 -20.66
N ALA A 447 -0.64 9.64 -20.04
CA ALA A 447 -0.47 11.01 -20.49
C ALA A 447 1.02 11.40 -20.41
N LYS A 448 1.58 11.82 -21.54
CA LYS A 448 2.98 12.31 -21.58
C LYS A 448 3.07 13.68 -20.92
N SER A 449 4.09 13.86 -20.06
CA SER A 449 4.43 15.20 -19.58
C SER A 449 4.77 16.12 -20.75
N SER A 450 4.18 17.28 -20.80
CA SER A 450 4.49 18.31 -21.82
C SER A 450 5.86 18.96 -21.60
N SER A 451 6.47 18.79 -20.43
CA SER A 451 7.76 19.36 -20.10
C SER A 451 8.88 18.54 -20.74
N LYS A 452 9.62 19.15 -21.64
CA LYS A 452 10.85 18.57 -22.24
C LYS A 452 12.08 19.28 -21.67
N PRO A 453 12.51 18.95 -20.43
CA PRO A 453 13.74 19.54 -19.92
C PRO A 453 14.94 19.08 -20.78
N PRO A 454 16.03 19.87 -20.83
CA PRO A 454 17.23 19.50 -21.56
C PRO A 454 17.75 18.14 -21.09
N GLN A 455 18.03 17.27 -22.04
CA GLN A 455 18.55 15.94 -21.76
C GLN A 455 20.07 15.99 -21.73
N LEU A 456 20.66 15.81 -20.57
CA LEU A 456 22.09 15.64 -20.44
C LEU A 456 22.48 14.17 -20.74
N PRO A 457 23.68 13.92 -21.28
CA PRO A 457 24.16 12.55 -21.43
C PRO A 457 24.26 11.86 -20.06
N SER A 458 24.06 10.54 -20.04
CA SER A 458 24.22 9.76 -18.81
C SER A 458 25.57 10.01 -18.17
N PRO A 459 25.64 10.32 -16.87
CA PRO A 459 26.91 10.51 -16.17
C PRO A 459 27.76 9.23 -16.17
N PHE A 460 27.15 8.07 -16.36
CA PHE A 460 27.80 6.76 -16.45
C PHE A 460 28.38 6.45 -17.85
N SER A 461 28.06 7.25 -18.86
CA SER A 461 28.57 7.12 -20.23
C SER A 461 29.76 8.02 -20.54
N LEU A 462 30.14 8.90 -19.62
CA LEU A 462 31.28 9.76 -19.80
C LEU A 462 32.57 8.95 -19.63
N PRO A 463 33.59 9.16 -20.51
CA PRO A 463 34.89 8.56 -20.29
C PRO A 463 35.48 9.07 -18.95
N GLU A 464 36.18 8.18 -18.25
CA GLU A 464 36.90 8.53 -17.02
C GLU A 464 37.61 9.86 -17.23
N ARG A 465 37.36 10.85 -16.36
CA ARG A 465 38.15 12.09 -16.37
C ARG A 465 39.57 11.71 -16.05
N GLY A 466 40.36 11.61 -17.08
CA GLY A 466 41.79 11.39 -16.91
C GLY A 466 42.33 12.39 -15.92
N ASN A 467 43.01 11.89 -14.88
CA ASN A 467 43.76 12.67 -13.94
C ASN A 467 44.67 13.62 -14.72
N LYS A 468 44.34 14.91 -14.68
CA LYS A 468 45.29 15.95 -15.00
C LYS A 468 45.81 16.58 -13.71
#